data_5a3b7702adb492000f7cb078088ab8e7
#
_entry.id   5a3b7702adb492000f7cb078088ab8e7
#
_cell.length_a   1.000
_cell.length_b   1.000
_cell.length_c   1.000
_cell.angle_alpha   90.00
_cell.angle_beta   90.00
_cell.angle_gamma   90.00
#
_symmetry.space_group_name_H-M   'P 1'
#
loop_
_entity.id
_entity.type
_entity.pdbx_description
1 polymer ?
#
loop_
_entity_poly.entity_id
_entity_poly.type
_entity_poly.pdbx_seq_one_letter_code
_entity_poly.pdbx_strand_id
1 'polypeptide(L)'
;MKNNKTINLGKGINLTLIPEEKFKSNLVSIYIQRILDRDEVTMNALLPSIIKSGSEKYPSAREMSYHQDDLYGVSIGADSSKRGESQVITFKIISTDEEYLDEKIFKKVVKYLDEVVNHPLVIDGGFKEEYVAIEKENLKNRIESIINDKGRYAVERAREEMFKNEKYGISDLGYL
;
A
#
# COMPACT_ATOMS: atom_id res chain seq x y z
N MET A 1 15.98 1.81 25.10
CA MET A 1 15.37 1.22 23.88
C MET A 1 14.08 0.59 24.30
N LYS A 2 12.92 1.07 23.84
CA LYS A 2 11.64 0.42 24.13
C LYS A 2 11.63 -0.94 23.45
N ASN A 3 11.19 -1.98 24.15
CA ASN A 3 11.22 -3.34 23.66
C ASN A 3 10.18 -3.53 22.55
N ASN A 4 10.63 -3.54 21.30
CA ASN A 4 9.81 -4.02 20.20
C ASN A 4 9.44 -5.49 20.47
N LYS A 5 8.19 -5.84 20.22
CA LYS A 5 7.69 -7.20 20.39
C LYS A 5 7.23 -7.76 19.06
N THR A 6 7.81 -8.85 18.62
CA THR A 6 7.35 -9.59 17.44
C THR A 6 6.59 -10.84 17.85
N ILE A 7 5.41 -11.04 17.30
CA ILE A 7 4.50 -12.16 17.55
C ILE A 7 4.30 -12.89 16.22
N ASN A 8 4.56 -14.18 16.19
CA ASN A 8 4.22 -15.01 15.06
C ASN A 8 2.72 -15.35 15.11
N LEU A 9 1.96 -14.95 14.10
CA LEU A 9 0.51 -15.17 13.97
C LEU A 9 0.18 -16.41 13.12
N GLY A 10 1.17 -16.92 12.37
CA GLY A 10 0.99 -18.07 11.49
C GLY A 10 2.15 -18.20 10.52
N LYS A 11 2.07 -19.17 9.61
CA LYS A 11 3.13 -19.42 8.64
C LYS A 11 3.32 -18.20 7.73
N GLY A 12 4.48 -17.54 7.88
CA GLY A 12 4.84 -16.36 7.10
C GLY A 12 4.19 -15.05 7.56
N ILE A 13 3.43 -15.04 8.69
CA ILE A 13 2.74 -13.86 9.21
C ILE A 13 3.33 -13.47 10.56
N ASN A 14 3.91 -12.29 10.63
CA ASN A 14 4.47 -11.73 11.85
C ASN A 14 3.85 -10.38 12.17
N LEU A 15 3.48 -10.15 13.43
CA LEU A 15 3.06 -8.87 13.95
C LEU A 15 4.20 -8.27 14.77
N THR A 16 4.67 -7.09 14.43
CA THR A 16 5.65 -6.36 15.23
C THR A 16 4.99 -5.15 15.88
N LEU A 17 5.02 -5.11 17.20
CA LEU A 17 4.56 -3.98 17.99
C LEU A 17 5.77 -3.10 18.35
N ILE A 18 5.66 -1.82 18.03
CA ILE A 18 6.70 -0.80 18.29
C ILE A 18 6.06 0.28 19.16
N PRO A 19 6.13 0.15 20.49
CA PRO A 19 5.57 1.16 21.39
C PRO A 19 6.41 2.44 21.33
N GLU A 20 5.74 3.58 21.06
CA GLU A 20 6.38 4.89 20.97
C GLU A 20 5.44 5.98 21.50
N GLU A 21 5.86 6.67 22.56
CA GLU A 21 5.07 7.72 23.23
C GLU A 21 5.33 9.12 22.64
N LYS A 22 6.28 9.21 21.70
CA LYS A 22 6.67 10.49 21.10
C LYS A 22 5.58 11.05 20.19
N PHE A 23 4.78 10.17 19.59
CA PHE A 23 3.78 10.55 18.59
C PHE A 23 2.36 10.52 19.18
N LYS A 24 1.54 11.49 18.77
CA LYS A 24 0.11 11.56 19.09
C LYS A 24 -0.75 10.79 18.08
N SER A 25 -0.17 9.81 17.41
CA SER A 25 -0.81 9.05 16.36
C SER A 25 -0.39 7.59 16.39
N ASN A 26 -1.30 6.73 15.98
CA ASN A 26 -1.05 5.32 15.76
C ASN A 26 -0.86 5.06 14.27
N LEU A 27 0.13 4.27 13.91
CA LEU A 27 0.37 3.76 12.55
C LEU A 27 0.19 2.25 12.56
N VAL A 28 -0.73 1.75 11.73
CA VAL A 28 -0.84 0.31 11.42
C VAL A 28 -0.42 0.11 9.98
N SER A 29 0.50 -0.83 9.74
CA SER A 29 1.01 -1.14 8.40
C SER A 29 0.97 -2.62 8.13
N ILE A 30 0.53 -2.98 6.92
CA ILE A 30 0.58 -4.34 6.38
C ILE A 30 1.61 -4.32 5.26
N TYR A 31 2.59 -5.24 5.32
CA TYR A 31 3.62 -5.43 4.30
C TYR A 31 3.48 -6.82 3.70
N ILE A 32 3.24 -6.90 2.40
CA ILE A 32 3.18 -8.16 1.65
C ILE A 32 4.41 -8.20 0.76
N GLN A 33 5.33 -9.13 1.07
CA GLN A 33 6.57 -9.29 0.34
C GLN A 33 6.44 -10.37 -0.73
N ARG A 34 6.79 -10.01 -1.96
CA ARG A 34 6.89 -10.91 -3.11
C ARG A 34 8.30 -10.84 -3.68
N ILE A 35 8.81 -11.93 -4.25
CA ILE A 35 10.03 -11.88 -5.04
C ILE A 35 9.73 -11.10 -6.33
N LEU A 36 10.65 -10.19 -6.72
CA LEU A 36 10.53 -9.47 -7.98
C LEU A 36 10.46 -10.45 -9.15
N ASP A 37 9.44 -10.29 -9.96
CA ASP A 37 9.24 -11.05 -11.18
C ASP A 37 8.74 -10.09 -12.29
N ARG A 38 9.32 -10.20 -13.49
CA ARG A 38 9.03 -9.29 -14.58
C ARG A 38 7.58 -9.39 -15.06
N ASP A 39 7.00 -10.57 -14.99
CA ASP A 39 5.64 -10.82 -15.48
C ASP A 39 4.58 -10.36 -14.46
N GLU A 40 4.93 -10.32 -13.16
CA GLU A 40 4.01 -9.95 -12.08
C GLU A 40 4.16 -8.49 -11.62
N VAL A 41 5.33 -7.87 -11.83
CA VAL A 41 5.70 -6.59 -11.19
C VAL A 41 4.72 -5.46 -11.48
N THR A 42 4.23 -5.34 -12.72
CA THR A 42 3.28 -4.29 -13.13
C THR A 42 1.93 -4.50 -12.43
N MET A 43 1.44 -5.74 -12.37
CA MET A 43 0.19 -6.06 -11.66
C MET A 43 0.32 -5.78 -10.17
N ASN A 44 1.43 -6.18 -9.55
CA ASN A 44 1.70 -5.94 -8.14
C ASN A 44 1.87 -4.43 -7.82
N ALA A 45 2.36 -3.61 -8.77
CA ALA A 45 2.43 -2.16 -8.62
C ALA A 45 1.05 -1.50 -8.72
N LEU A 46 0.15 -2.06 -9.53
CA LEU A 46 -1.20 -1.55 -9.76
C LEU A 46 -2.17 -1.93 -8.64
N LEU A 47 -2.05 -3.15 -8.12
CA LEU A 47 -2.99 -3.78 -7.18
C LEU A 47 -3.30 -2.93 -5.94
N PRO A 48 -2.33 -2.31 -5.23
CA PRO A 48 -2.62 -1.51 -4.04
C PRO A 48 -3.57 -0.34 -4.31
N SER A 49 -3.41 0.33 -5.44
CA SER A 49 -4.26 1.46 -5.83
C SER A 49 -5.69 1.01 -6.13
N ILE A 50 -5.86 -0.10 -6.84
CA ILE A 50 -7.18 -0.67 -7.13
C ILE A 50 -7.90 -1.06 -5.83
N ILE A 51 -7.23 -1.78 -4.92
CA ILE A 51 -7.78 -2.20 -3.63
C ILE A 51 -8.24 -0.97 -2.81
N LYS A 52 -7.45 0.10 -2.84
CA LYS A 52 -7.79 1.35 -2.12
C LYS A 52 -8.92 2.14 -2.78
N SER A 53 -9.32 1.83 -4.00
CA SER A 53 -10.36 2.61 -4.72
C SER A 53 -11.78 2.33 -4.25
N GLY A 54 -12.01 1.23 -3.51
CA GLY A 54 -13.31 0.88 -2.93
C GLY A 54 -13.30 -0.48 -2.27
N SER A 55 -14.20 -0.67 -1.31
CA SER A 55 -14.44 -1.96 -0.65
C SER A 55 -15.89 -2.39 -0.80
N GLU A 56 -16.21 -3.61 -0.38
CA GLU A 56 -17.59 -4.10 -0.40
C GLU A 56 -18.53 -3.18 0.38
N LYS A 57 -18.09 -2.70 1.54
CA LYS A 57 -18.88 -1.84 2.42
C LYS A 57 -18.85 -0.37 1.99
N TYR A 58 -17.79 0.08 1.37
CA TYR A 58 -17.58 1.47 0.94
C TYR A 58 -17.20 1.48 -0.54
N PRO A 59 -18.17 1.28 -1.46
CA PRO A 59 -17.90 1.02 -2.87
C PRO A 59 -17.43 2.22 -3.68
N SER A 60 -17.38 3.42 -3.08
CA SER A 60 -16.90 4.63 -3.75
C SER A 60 -15.90 5.40 -2.89
N ALA A 61 -15.02 6.18 -3.55
CA ALA A 61 -14.08 7.07 -2.89
C ALA A 61 -14.79 8.07 -1.95
N ARG A 62 -16.01 8.48 -2.29
CA ARG A 62 -16.83 9.38 -1.47
C ARG A 62 -17.25 8.73 -0.16
N GLU A 63 -17.75 7.49 -0.21
CA GLU A 63 -18.17 6.74 0.98
C GLU A 63 -16.97 6.41 1.86
N MET A 64 -15.83 6.06 1.25
CA MET A 64 -14.58 5.88 1.98
C MET A 64 -14.15 7.18 2.69
N SER A 65 -14.22 8.32 2.00
CA SER A 65 -13.86 9.62 2.58
C SER A 65 -14.77 9.97 3.75
N TYR A 66 -16.09 9.82 3.63
CA TYR A 66 -17.01 10.06 4.73
C TYR A 66 -16.70 9.18 5.94
N HIS A 67 -16.43 7.89 5.71
CA HIS A 67 -16.07 7.01 6.81
C HIS A 67 -14.74 7.36 7.47
N GLN A 68 -13.76 7.84 6.68
CA GLN A 68 -12.49 8.34 7.21
C GLN A 68 -12.70 9.58 8.08
N ASP A 69 -13.59 10.48 7.67
CA ASP A 69 -13.95 11.67 8.46
C ASP A 69 -14.65 11.28 9.76
N ASP A 70 -15.56 10.30 9.72
CA ASP A 70 -16.23 9.74 10.92
C ASP A 70 -15.23 9.09 11.91
N LEU A 71 -14.07 8.70 11.43
CA LEU A 71 -12.96 8.17 12.23
C LEU A 71 -11.90 9.25 12.55
N TYR A 72 -12.30 10.52 12.64
CA TYR A 72 -11.43 11.67 12.94
C TYR A 72 -10.35 11.90 11.89
N GLY A 73 -10.70 11.72 10.62
CA GLY A 73 -9.80 12.02 9.50
C GLY A 73 -8.66 11.01 9.33
N VAL A 74 -8.90 9.72 9.60
CA VAL A 74 -7.89 8.70 9.32
C VAL A 74 -7.48 8.71 7.85
N SER A 75 -6.22 8.37 7.58
CA SER A 75 -5.70 8.31 6.21
C SER A 75 -5.18 6.93 5.89
N ILE A 76 -5.69 6.34 4.79
CA ILE A 76 -5.17 5.09 4.21
C ILE A 76 -4.23 5.40 3.06
N GLY A 77 -3.00 4.87 3.17
CA GLY A 77 -2.03 4.82 2.09
C GLY A 77 -1.87 3.40 1.55
N ALA A 78 -1.72 3.28 0.24
CA ALA A 78 -1.40 2.01 -0.42
C ALA A 78 -0.33 2.28 -1.49
N ASP A 79 0.71 1.48 -1.54
CA ASP A 79 1.83 1.65 -2.48
C ASP A 79 2.57 0.32 -2.69
N SER A 80 3.42 0.30 -3.71
CA SER A 80 4.37 -0.76 -3.99
C SER A 80 5.77 -0.18 -4.07
N SER A 81 6.75 -0.87 -3.51
CA SER A 81 8.15 -0.45 -3.51
C SER A 81 9.09 -1.64 -3.62
N LYS A 82 10.32 -1.40 -4.11
CA LYS A 82 11.38 -2.40 -4.19
C LYS A 82 12.25 -2.40 -2.93
N ARG A 83 12.56 -3.60 -2.44
CA ARG A 83 13.49 -3.84 -1.34
C ARG A 83 14.42 -5.00 -1.72
N GLY A 84 15.63 -4.69 -2.18
CA GLY A 84 16.52 -5.71 -2.77
C GLY A 84 15.86 -6.38 -3.98
N GLU A 85 15.79 -7.69 -3.98
CA GLU A 85 15.12 -8.50 -5.00
C GLU A 85 13.64 -8.78 -4.72
N SER A 86 13.06 -8.01 -3.80
CA SER A 86 11.65 -8.15 -3.44
C SER A 86 10.86 -6.91 -3.79
N GLN A 87 9.63 -7.12 -4.24
CA GLN A 87 8.58 -6.11 -4.28
C GLN A 87 7.76 -6.20 -3.00
N VAL A 88 7.53 -5.06 -2.36
CA VAL A 88 6.76 -4.96 -1.11
C VAL A 88 5.53 -4.12 -1.36
N ILE A 89 4.38 -4.77 -1.31
CA ILE A 89 3.07 -4.12 -1.32
C ILE A 89 2.78 -3.66 0.10
N THR A 90 2.44 -2.39 0.26
CA THR A 90 2.23 -1.77 1.56
C THR A 90 0.84 -1.16 1.65
N PHE A 91 0.10 -1.51 2.69
CA PHE A 91 -1.09 -0.77 3.13
C PHE A 91 -0.81 -0.20 4.51
N LYS A 92 -1.17 1.04 4.72
CA LYS A 92 -0.96 1.71 6.01
C LYS A 92 -2.14 2.61 6.35
N ILE A 93 -2.49 2.66 7.62
CA ILE A 93 -3.48 3.61 8.14
C ILE A 93 -2.87 4.39 9.30
N ILE A 94 -3.08 5.68 9.29
CA ILE A 94 -2.66 6.59 10.35
C ILE A 94 -3.93 7.14 11.00
N SER A 95 -3.98 7.05 12.32
CA SER A 95 -5.05 7.63 13.13
C SER A 95 -4.49 8.48 14.26
N THR A 96 -5.29 9.41 14.75
CA THR A 96 -5.00 10.08 16.03
C THR A 96 -5.04 9.03 17.15
N ASP A 97 -4.17 9.19 18.15
CA ASP A 97 -4.20 8.34 19.34
C ASP A 97 -5.45 8.65 20.15
N GLU A 98 -6.16 7.60 20.58
CA GLU A 98 -7.44 7.73 21.28
C GLU A 98 -7.32 8.39 22.67
N GLU A 99 -6.10 8.57 23.19
CA GLU A 99 -5.87 9.40 24.39
C GLU A 99 -6.17 10.89 24.17
N TYR A 100 -6.20 11.34 22.89
CA TYR A 100 -6.50 12.71 22.49
C TYR A 100 -7.90 12.88 21.91
N LEU A 101 -8.76 11.85 22.03
CA LEU A 101 -10.11 11.82 21.48
C LEU A 101 -11.15 11.54 22.57
N ASP A 102 -12.38 11.94 22.32
CA ASP A 102 -13.49 11.70 23.24
C ASP A 102 -14.03 10.26 23.19
N GLU A 103 -13.60 9.47 22.18
CA GLU A 103 -13.99 8.08 22.03
C GLU A 103 -12.81 7.15 21.61
N LYS A 104 -12.98 5.86 21.91
CA LYS A 104 -12.02 4.82 21.53
C LYS A 104 -12.24 4.36 20.10
N ILE A 105 -11.38 4.79 19.19
CA ILE A 105 -11.51 4.51 17.75
C ILE A 105 -10.53 3.45 17.22
N PHE A 106 -9.45 3.10 17.92
CA PHE A 106 -8.38 2.26 17.37
C PHE A 106 -8.90 0.92 16.80
N LYS A 107 -9.82 0.27 17.51
CA LYS A 107 -10.46 -0.97 17.02
C LYS A 107 -11.25 -0.75 15.73
N LYS A 108 -11.94 0.40 15.60
CA LYS A 108 -12.68 0.76 14.37
C LYS A 108 -11.71 1.01 13.22
N VAL A 109 -10.59 1.68 13.49
CA VAL A 109 -9.52 1.96 12.51
C VAL A 109 -8.91 0.67 11.97
N VAL A 110 -8.57 -0.29 12.85
CA VAL A 110 -8.04 -1.61 12.41
C VAL A 110 -9.07 -2.37 11.58
N LYS A 111 -10.35 -2.37 11.97
CA LYS A 111 -11.43 -2.99 11.19
C LYS A 111 -11.63 -2.32 9.83
N TYR A 112 -11.44 -1.01 9.74
CA TYR A 112 -11.52 -0.32 8.46
C TYR A 112 -10.35 -0.68 7.54
N LEU A 113 -9.13 -0.81 8.07
CA LEU A 113 -8.00 -1.31 7.30
C LEU A 113 -8.23 -2.74 6.80
N ASP A 114 -8.77 -3.62 7.67
CA ASP A 114 -9.15 -4.99 7.33
C ASP A 114 -10.21 -5.02 6.21
N GLU A 115 -11.25 -4.21 6.33
CA GLU A 115 -12.29 -4.06 5.30
C GLU A 115 -11.70 -3.68 3.94
N VAL A 116 -10.83 -2.66 3.90
CA VAL A 116 -10.25 -2.21 2.63
C VAL A 116 -9.33 -3.25 2.01
N VAL A 117 -8.53 -3.95 2.82
CA VAL A 117 -7.51 -4.88 2.29
C VAL A 117 -8.09 -6.25 1.96
N ASN A 118 -8.98 -6.79 2.81
CA ASN A 118 -9.48 -8.15 2.69
C ASN A 118 -10.86 -8.25 2.04
N HIS A 119 -11.59 -7.12 1.91
CA HIS A 119 -12.92 -7.06 1.28
C HIS A 119 -12.95 -6.00 0.17
N PRO A 120 -12.03 -6.07 -0.83
CA PRO A 120 -12.03 -5.12 -1.93
C PRO A 120 -13.31 -5.24 -2.76
N LEU A 121 -13.68 -4.13 -3.42
CA LEU A 121 -14.86 -4.13 -4.30
C LEU A 121 -14.65 -5.05 -5.51
N VAL A 122 -15.34 -6.19 -5.51
CA VAL A 122 -15.34 -7.17 -6.59
C VAL A 122 -16.75 -7.24 -7.20
N ILE A 123 -16.85 -7.15 -8.51
CA ILE A 123 -18.09 -7.23 -9.29
C ILE A 123 -17.90 -8.32 -10.35
N ASP A 124 -18.80 -9.29 -10.40
CA ASP A 124 -18.75 -10.39 -11.37
C ASP A 124 -17.41 -11.17 -11.39
N GLY A 125 -16.79 -11.31 -10.22
CA GLY A 125 -15.54 -12.05 -10.06
C GLY A 125 -14.26 -11.29 -10.43
N GLY A 126 -14.34 -9.98 -10.70
CA GLY A 126 -13.22 -9.10 -10.99
C GLY A 126 -13.31 -7.77 -10.26
N PHE A 127 -12.22 -7.00 -10.25
CA PHE A 127 -12.26 -5.62 -9.78
C PHE A 127 -13.13 -4.76 -10.72
N LYS A 128 -13.77 -3.71 -10.19
CA LYS A 128 -14.57 -2.79 -10.97
C LYS A 128 -13.75 -2.21 -12.14
N GLU A 129 -14.17 -2.45 -13.39
CA GLU A 129 -13.42 -2.09 -14.60
C GLU A 129 -13.05 -0.61 -14.65
N GLU A 130 -13.98 0.27 -14.24
CA GLU A 130 -13.74 1.71 -14.17
C GLU A 130 -12.52 2.05 -13.28
N TYR A 131 -12.40 1.43 -12.11
CA TYR A 131 -11.28 1.66 -11.19
C TYR A 131 -9.97 1.10 -11.76
N VAL A 132 -10.04 -0.07 -12.37
CA VAL A 132 -8.89 -0.67 -13.05
C VAL A 132 -8.39 0.23 -14.18
N ALA A 133 -9.30 0.79 -14.99
CA ALA A 133 -8.95 1.68 -16.10
C ALA A 133 -8.28 2.97 -15.59
N ILE A 134 -8.86 3.60 -14.56
CA ILE A 134 -8.31 4.82 -13.95
C ILE A 134 -6.90 4.55 -13.39
N GLU A 135 -6.74 3.48 -12.62
CA GLU A 135 -5.46 3.20 -11.97
C GLU A 135 -4.39 2.72 -12.95
N LYS A 136 -4.76 2.05 -14.04
CA LYS A 136 -3.85 1.76 -15.16
C LYS A 136 -3.32 3.04 -15.80
N GLU A 137 -4.19 4.00 -16.07
CA GLU A 137 -3.77 5.28 -16.66
C GLU A 137 -2.88 6.08 -15.67
N ASN A 138 -3.22 6.07 -14.38
CA ASN A 138 -2.41 6.68 -13.34
C ASN A 138 -1.02 6.05 -13.26
N LEU A 139 -0.92 4.71 -13.29
CA LEU A 139 0.36 3.99 -13.26
C LEU A 139 1.17 4.29 -14.53
N LYS A 140 0.55 4.27 -15.69
CA LYS A 140 1.18 4.64 -16.97
C LYS A 140 1.78 6.04 -16.89
N ASN A 141 0.98 7.04 -16.50
CA ASN A 141 1.44 8.41 -16.34
C ASN A 141 2.60 8.52 -15.33
N ARG A 142 2.57 7.74 -14.25
CA ARG A 142 3.65 7.67 -13.26
C ARG A 142 4.94 7.10 -13.86
N ILE A 143 4.85 6.03 -14.67
CA ILE A 143 6.00 5.43 -15.36
C ILE A 143 6.57 6.44 -16.39
N GLU A 144 5.74 7.02 -17.23
CA GLU A 144 6.16 7.97 -18.27
C GLU A 144 6.76 9.24 -17.67
N SER A 145 6.27 9.70 -16.52
CA SER A 145 6.75 10.93 -15.86
C SER A 145 8.16 10.80 -15.26
N ILE A 146 8.70 9.60 -15.09
CA ILE A 146 10.06 9.39 -14.52
C ILE A 146 11.11 10.12 -15.34
N ILE A 147 10.96 10.19 -16.66
CA ILE A 147 11.90 10.88 -17.57
C ILE A 147 12.00 12.38 -17.30
N ASN A 148 10.99 12.98 -16.66
CA ASN A 148 10.98 14.41 -16.33
C ASN A 148 11.93 14.73 -15.17
N ASP A 149 12.20 13.78 -14.28
CA ASP A 149 13.25 13.86 -13.26
C ASP A 149 14.52 13.18 -13.81
N LYS A 150 15.39 13.99 -14.42
CA LYS A 150 16.62 13.49 -15.08
C LYS A 150 17.54 12.74 -14.14
N GLY A 151 17.65 13.17 -12.87
CA GLY A 151 18.47 12.51 -11.87
C GLY A 151 17.95 11.12 -11.53
N ARG A 152 16.66 11.05 -11.22
CA ARG A 152 15.96 9.79 -10.94
C ARG A 152 16.02 8.85 -12.16
N TYR A 153 15.72 9.36 -13.34
CA TYR A 153 15.76 8.57 -14.58
C TYR A 153 17.14 7.97 -14.83
N ALA A 154 18.22 8.75 -14.67
CA ALA A 154 19.59 8.26 -14.85
C ALA A 154 19.94 7.13 -13.87
N VAL A 155 19.54 7.26 -12.59
CA VAL A 155 19.75 6.21 -11.57
C VAL A 155 18.96 4.94 -11.90
N GLU A 156 17.70 5.08 -12.33
CA GLU A 156 16.87 3.93 -12.74
C GLU A 156 17.49 3.21 -13.93
N ARG A 157 17.89 3.96 -14.99
CA ARG A 157 18.53 3.37 -16.17
C ARG A 157 19.88 2.72 -15.85
N ALA A 158 20.71 3.35 -15.03
CA ALA A 158 21.97 2.76 -14.60
C ALA A 158 21.74 1.43 -13.86
N ARG A 159 20.76 1.38 -12.97
CA ARG A 159 20.40 0.15 -12.24
C ARG A 159 19.93 -0.95 -13.20
N GLU A 160 19.03 -0.64 -14.13
CA GLU A 160 18.55 -1.60 -15.12
C GLU A 160 19.67 -2.19 -15.96
N GLU A 161 20.63 -1.37 -16.42
CA GLU A 161 21.75 -1.82 -17.22
C GLU A 161 22.79 -2.63 -16.39
N MET A 162 23.09 -2.18 -15.17
CA MET A 162 24.04 -2.88 -14.28
C MET A 162 23.54 -4.27 -13.86
N PHE A 163 22.24 -4.40 -13.66
CA PHE A 163 21.59 -5.61 -13.11
C PHE A 163 20.61 -6.26 -14.09
N LYS A 164 20.80 -6.08 -15.41
CA LYS A 164 19.83 -6.54 -16.43
C LYS A 164 19.54 -8.05 -16.42
N ASN A 165 20.46 -8.84 -15.86
CA ASN A 165 20.31 -10.29 -15.74
C ASN A 165 19.91 -10.72 -14.32
N GLU A 166 19.61 -9.78 -13.44
CA GLU A 166 19.25 -10.01 -12.04
C GLU A 166 17.87 -9.42 -11.74
N LYS A 167 17.19 -10.00 -10.76
CA LYS A 167 15.88 -9.49 -10.33
C LYS A 167 15.94 -8.04 -9.85
N TYR A 168 17.06 -7.62 -9.28
CA TYR A 168 17.25 -6.25 -8.83
C TYR A 168 17.18 -5.22 -9.98
N GLY A 169 17.47 -5.62 -11.23
CA GLY A 169 17.32 -4.79 -12.42
C GLY A 169 15.85 -4.51 -12.82
N ILE A 170 14.89 -5.29 -12.31
CA ILE A 170 13.47 -5.09 -12.63
C ILE A 170 12.96 -3.79 -12.00
N SER A 171 12.23 -2.97 -12.77
CA SER A 171 11.57 -1.76 -12.26
C SER A 171 10.46 -2.13 -11.26
N ASP A 172 10.34 -1.42 -10.15
CA ASP A 172 9.30 -1.64 -9.15
C ASP A 172 7.90 -1.13 -9.55
N LEU A 173 7.84 -0.26 -10.54
CA LEU A 173 6.58 0.18 -11.15
C LEU A 173 6.14 -0.72 -12.31
N GLY A 174 7.02 -1.60 -12.77
CA GLY A 174 6.77 -2.44 -13.93
C GLY A 174 7.03 -1.74 -15.25
N TYR A 175 6.31 -2.17 -16.27
CA TYR A 175 6.53 -1.78 -17.67
C TYR A 175 5.20 -1.50 -18.36
N LEU A 176 5.22 -0.67 -19.41
CA LEU A 176 4.07 -0.36 -20.28
C LEU A 176 3.79 -1.49 -21.25
#